data_e75f09fcdd5304e7a2ca16368db8c0b1
#
_entry.id   e75f09fcdd5304e7a2ca16368db8c0b1
#
_cell.length_a   1.000
_cell.length_b   1.000
_cell.length_c   1.000
_cell.angle_alpha   90.00
_cell.angle_beta   90.00
_cell.angle_gamma   90.00
#
_symmetry.space_group_name_H-M   'P 1'
#
loop_
_entity.id
_entity.type
_entity.pdbx_description
1 polymer ?
#
loop_
_entity_poly.entity_id
_entity_poly.type
_entity_poly.pdbx_seq_one_letter_code
_entity_poly.pdbx_strand_id
1 'polypeptide(L)'
;MVQFSGIAIAALLSERGSCTFSGSSAASNALKQKKSCSSIIIKDAVVPAGTTLDLTNLKAGTTVTFEGTTTFGYKEWKGPLVSVSGDKITVIGASGSVIDGQGSRWWDGKGTNGGKTKPKFFYAHKMTNSKIQNIKIKNSPVQVFSVNDAQQLTISGVTVDNSAGDGENKGHNTDAFDIGSSSGITITGANIHNQDDCVAINSGSDITVSGSTCTGGHGLSIGSVGGRDDNTVSGVKFLNNKVTNSQNGLRIKTVYGATGKVSDVTYSGNTLSGISKYGVVIEQDYENGSPTGKPTNGVPITGLVMEKNTVGVTSSGTNTYILCASGACSNWKWSGNSISGGKKSSKCSGIPSGSGASC
;
A
#
# COMPACT_ATOMS: atom_id res chain seq x y z
N MET A 1 33.87 63.09 -4.98
CA MET A 1 33.65 61.87 -5.78
C MET A 1 33.96 60.67 -4.88
N VAL A 2 32.94 60.01 -4.34
CA VAL A 2 33.13 58.84 -3.48
C VAL A 2 32.76 57.61 -4.34
N GLN A 3 33.74 56.74 -4.60
CA GLN A 3 33.57 55.50 -5.33
C GLN A 3 33.00 54.43 -4.36
N PHE A 4 31.79 53.97 -4.63
CA PHE A 4 31.24 52.74 -4.01
C PHE A 4 31.75 51.53 -4.75
N SER A 5 32.62 50.75 -4.13
CA SER A 5 32.99 49.42 -4.57
C SER A 5 31.85 48.44 -4.26
N GLY A 6 31.13 48.02 -5.29
CA GLY A 6 30.15 46.97 -5.15
C GLY A 6 30.84 45.60 -4.96
N ILE A 7 30.67 44.99 -3.78
CA ILE A 7 31.05 43.61 -3.54
C ILE A 7 29.98 42.73 -4.18
N ALA A 8 30.30 42.12 -5.31
CA ALA A 8 29.48 41.07 -5.92
C ALA A 8 29.59 39.82 -5.04
N ILE A 9 28.54 39.50 -4.29
CA ILE A 9 28.39 38.21 -3.62
C ILE A 9 28.07 37.21 -4.72
N ALA A 10 29.09 36.52 -5.25
CA ALA A 10 28.90 35.33 -6.05
C ALA A 10 28.27 34.24 -5.16
N ALA A 11 26.99 34.02 -5.31
CA ALA A 11 26.33 32.81 -4.75
C ALA A 11 27.01 31.60 -5.36
N LEU A 12 27.83 30.92 -4.59
CA LEU A 12 28.35 29.59 -4.90
C LEU A 12 27.13 28.65 -5.03
N LEU A 13 26.64 28.48 -6.24
CA LEU A 13 25.80 27.36 -6.63
C LEU A 13 26.69 26.11 -6.46
N SER A 14 26.65 25.49 -5.29
CA SER A 14 27.23 24.18 -5.09
C SER A 14 26.68 23.25 -6.20
N GLU A 15 27.54 22.86 -7.13
CA GLU A 15 27.21 21.84 -8.12
C GLU A 15 26.73 20.62 -7.34
N ARG A 16 25.44 20.28 -7.53
CA ARG A 16 24.81 19.17 -6.83
C ARG A 16 25.35 17.90 -7.44
N GLY A 17 26.26 17.21 -6.75
CA GLY A 17 26.94 16.03 -7.25
C GLY A 17 26.00 14.82 -7.44
N SER A 18 26.30 14.02 -8.46
CA SER A 18 25.75 12.67 -8.60
C SER A 18 26.59 11.69 -7.77
N CYS A 19 25.91 10.77 -7.06
CA CYS A 19 26.55 9.75 -6.23
C CYS A 19 26.07 8.37 -6.65
N THR A 20 27.01 7.44 -6.87
CA THR A 20 26.68 6.04 -7.13
C THR A 20 27.10 5.18 -5.94
N PHE A 21 26.18 4.37 -5.42
CA PHE A 21 26.40 3.42 -4.35
C PHE A 21 26.16 2.00 -4.85
N SER A 22 27.18 1.15 -4.82
CA SER A 22 27.13 -0.19 -5.41
C SER A 22 27.73 -1.27 -4.53
N GLY A 23 27.40 -2.53 -4.84
CA GLY A 23 27.93 -3.71 -4.17
C GLY A 23 27.62 -3.75 -2.66
N SER A 24 28.51 -4.40 -1.90
CA SER A 24 28.31 -4.61 -0.43
C SER A 24 28.48 -3.34 0.42
N SER A 25 29.13 -2.32 -0.11
CA SER A 25 29.32 -1.03 0.58
C SER A 25 28.20 -0.02 0.28
N ALA A 26 27.25 -0.34 -0.58
CA ALA A 26 26.21 0.60 -1.00
C ALA A 26 25.45 1.23 0.17
N ALA A 27 24.95 0.41 1.11
CA ALA A 27 24.18 0.90 2.25
C ALA A 27 25.00 1.80 3.19
N SER A 28 26.25 1.43 3.50
CA SER A 28 27.12 2.21 4.38
C SER A 28 27.57 3.52 3.74
N ASN A 29 27.85 3.52 2.44
CA ASN A 29 28.22 4.73 1.71
C ASN A 29 27.03 5.66 1.51
N ALA A 30 25.85 5.12 1.18
CA ALA A 30 24.62 5.89 1.10
C ALA A 30 24.31 6.59 2.44
N LEU A 31 24.39 5.89 3.56
CA LEU A 31 24.17 6.46 4.89
C LEU A 31 25.07 7.66 5.17
N LYS A 32 26.34 7.59 4.78
CA LYS A 32 27.33 8.66 5.02
C LYS A 32 27.18 9.84 4.07
N GLN A 33 26.81 9.62 2.82
CA GLN A 33 26.96 10.60 1.75
C GLN A 33 25.63 11.12 1.15
N LYS A 34 24.49 10.44 1.39
CA LYS A 34 23.21 10.77 0.76
C LYS A 34 22.79 12.24 0.85
N LYS A 35 23.17 12.94 1.92
CA LYS A 35 22.83 14.34 2.12
C LYS A 35 23.62 15.33 1.24
N SER A 36 24.74 14.92 0.67
CA SER A 36 25.53 15.73 -0.26
C SER A 36 25.16 15.55 -1.72
N CYS A 37 24.33 14.53 -2.03
CA CYS A 37 23.95 14.17 -3.38
C CYS A 37 22.62 14.80 -3.79
N SER A 38 22.49 15.22 -5.03
CA SER A 38 21.21 15.62 -5.65
C SER A 38 20.67 14.53 -6.58
N SER A 39 21.54 13.65 -7.05
CA SER A 39 21.22 12.45 -7.80
C SER A 39 21.95 11.27 -7.13
N ILE A 40 21.18 10.24 -6.81
CA ILE A 40 21.69 9.02 -6.17
C ILE A 40 21.38 7.84 -7.09
N ILE A 41 22.40 7.07 -7.43
CA ILE A 41 22.24 5.81 -8.16
C ILE A 41 22.58 4.66 -7.19
N ILE A 42 21.62 3.77 -7.00
CA ILE A 42 21.81 2.50 -6.27
C ILE A 42 21.99 1.42 -7.33
N LYS A 43 23.21 0.92 -7.46
CA LYS A 43 23.56 0.00 -8.55
C LYS A 43 24.07 -1.33 -8.03
N ASP A 44 23.42 -2.43 -8.42
CA ASP A 44 23.82 -3.79 -8.06
C ASP A 44 24.19 -3.91 -6.57
N ALA A 45 23.33 -3.36 -5.71
CA ALA A 45 23.61 -3.26 -4.28
C ALA A 45 23.36 -4.59 -3.56
N VAL A 46 24.29 -4.97 -2.67
CA VAL A 46 24.18 -6.11 -1.77
C VAL A 46 24.14 -5.58 -0.35
N VAL A 47 22.94 -5.36 0.17
CA VAL A 47 22.74 -4.77 1.51
C VAL A 47 23.02 -5.81 2.59
N PRO A 48 23.89 -5.53 3.57
CA PRO A 48 24.23 -6.50 4.61
C PRO A 48 23.02 -6.92 5.47
N ALA A 49 23.11 -8.12 6.04
CA ALA A 49 22.07 -8.68 6.91
C ALA A 49 21.73 -7.76 8.09
N GLY A 50 20.44 -7.52 8.32
CA GLY A 50 19.94 -6.66 9.41
C GLY A 50 20.25 -5.17 9.22
N THR A 51 20.53 -4.74 7.99
CA THR A 51 20.84 -3.35 7.64
C THR A 51 19.75 -2.80 6.74
N THR A 52 19.29 -1.58 6.99
CA THR A 52 18.43 -0.82 6.09
C THR A 52 19.27 -0.11 5.03
N LEU A 53 18.87 -0.18 3.77
CA LEU A 53 19.30 0.81 2.78
C LEU A 53 18.60 2.13 3.11
N ASP A 54 19.28 2.96 3.89
CA ASP A 54 18.72 4.17 4.47
C ASP A 54 18.91 5.38 3.54
N LEU A 55 17.81 5.76 2.89
CA LEU A 55 17.67 6.93 2.02
C LEU A 55 16.69 7.94 2.65
N THR A 56 16.73 8.09 3.97
CA THR A 56 15.88 9.05 4.70
C THR A 56 16.50 10.44 4.77
N ASN A 57 15.64 11.44 5.00
CA ASN A 57 16.06 12.85 5.14
C ASN A 57 16.93 13.34 3.97
N LEU A 58 16.55 12.94 2.76
CA LEU A 58 17.18 13.41 1.53
C LEU A 58 16.95 14.92 1.36
N LYS A 59 17.88 15.60 0.70
CA LYS A 59 17.66 16.99 0.27
C LYS A 59 16.45 17.09 -0.62
N ALA A 60 15.72 18.18 -0.50
CA ALA A 60 14.59 18.46 -1.37
C ALA A 60 15.00 18.42 -2.87
N GLY A 61 14.22 17.76 -3.68
CA GLY A 61 14.46 17.58 -5.11
C GLY A 61 15.48 16.48 -5.47
N THR A 62 15.93 15.66 -4.52
CA THR A 62 16.83 14.53 -4.82
C THR A 62 16.12 13.47 -5.66
N THR A 63 16.82 13.01 -6.71
CA THR A 63 16.41 11.84 -7.49
C THR A 63 17.21 10.61 -7.04
N VAL A 64 16.52 9.49 -6.78
CA VAL A 64 17.10 8.19 -6.48
C VAL A 64 16.75 7.23 -7.60
N THR A 65 17.76 6.64 -8.24
CA THR A 65 17.58 5.66 -9.33
C THR A 65 18.14 4.32 -8.89
N PHE A 66 17.31 3.28 -8.95
CA PHE A 66 17.76 1.89 -8.79
C PHE A 66 18.14 1.33 -10.16
N GLU A 67 19.37 0.80 -10.25
CA GLU A 67 19.90 0.14 -11.43
C GLU A 67 20.36 -1.28 -11.10
N GLY A 68 20.20 -2.21 -12.05
CA GLY A 68 20.57 -3.62 -11.87
C GLY A 68 19.78 -4.28 -10.74
N THR A 69 20.41 -5.13 -9.95
CA THR A 69 19.75 -5.91 -8.90
C THR A 69 20.19 -5.49 -7.50
N THR A 70 19.24 -5.09 -6.66
CA THR A 70 19.49 -4.86 -5.23
C THR A 70 19.00 -6.06 -4.43
N THR A 71 19.87 -6.62 -3.58
CA THR A 71 19.57 -7.78 -2.72
C THR A 71 19.92 -7.50 -1.26
N PHE A 72 19.44 -8.37 -0.33
CA PHE A 72 19.58 -8.17 1.11
C PHE A 72 20.08 -9.44 1.80
N GLY A 73 20.99 -9.29 2.76
CA GLY A 73 21.45 -10.39 3.62
C GLY A 73 20.34 -10.89 4.54
N TYR A 74 20.38 -12.19 4.90
CA TYR A 74 19.39 -12.79 5.79
C TYR A 74 19.66 -12.45 7.25
N LYS A 75 18.62 -11.96 7.92
CA LYS A 75 18.54 -11.83 9.37
C LYS A 75 17.06 -11.76 9.77
N GLU A 76 16.69 -12.35 10.89
CA GLU A 76 15.37 -12.15 11.48
C GLU A 76 15.33 -10.83 12.25
N TRP A 77 14.57 -9.86 11.75
CA TRP A 77 14.44 -8.52 12.30
C TRP A 77 13.21 -7.81 11.70
N LYS A 78 12.81 -6.66 12.26
CA LYS A 78 11.57 -5.98 11.84
C LYS A 78 11.69 -5.18 10.54
N GLY A 79 12.88 -4.95 10.06
CA GLY A 79 13.12 -4.10 8.89
C GLY A 79 13.12 -2.59 9.23
N PRO A 80 12.92 -1.71 8.23
CA PRO A 80 12.68 -2.05 6.82
C PRO A 80 13.96 -2.42 6.06
N LEU A 81 13.79 -3.06 4.90
CA LEU A 81 14.91 -3.30 3.98
C LEU A 81 15.37 -2.00 3.29
N VAL A 82 14.42 -1.18 2.86
CA VAL A 82 14.65 0.14 2.25
C VAL A 82 13.81 1.19 3.00
N SER A 83 14.38 2.37 3.24
CA SER A 83 13.63 3.50 3.81
C SER A 83 13.95 4.78 3.07
N VAL A 84 12.91 5.49 2.62
CA VAL A 84 13.02 6.77 1.89
C VAL A 84 12.18 7.84 2.57
N SER A 85 12.72 9.03 2.74
CA SER A 85 11.97 10.21 3.18
C SER A 85 12.55 11.52 2.65
N GLY A 86 11.73 12.54 2.54
CA GLY A 86 12.11 13.89 2.13
C GLY A 86 11.04 14.60 1.33
N ASP A 87 11.33 15.84 0.94
CA ASP A 87 10.43 16.67 0.13
C ASP A 87 10.86 16.70 -1.34
N LYS A 88 9.91 16.61 -2.26
CA LYS A 88 10.14 16.62 -3.71
C LYS A 88 11.11 15.53 -4.17
N ILE A 89 11.10 14.38 -3.51
CA ILE A 89 11.96 13.25 -3.87
C ILE A 89 11.35 12.48 -5.05
N THR A 90 12.20 12.10 -5.99
CA THR A 90 11.80 11.18 -7.07
C THR A 90 12.59 9.88 -6.93
N VAL A 91 11.88 8.75 -6.79
CA VAL A 91 12.50 7.41 -6.77
C VAL A 91 12.12 6.69 -8.05
N ILE A 92 13.10 6.18 -8.77
CA ILE A 92 12.92 5.57 -10.11
C ILE A 92 13.55 4.19 -10.14
N GLY A 93 12.83 3.21 -10.69
CA GLY A 93 13.43 1.97 -11.17
C GLY A 93 13.86 2.12 -12.63
N ALA A 94 15.14 2.01 -12.90
CA ALA A 94 15.65 1.96 -14.28
C ALA A 94 15.14 0.71 -15.01
N SER A 95 15.13 0.73 -16.32
CA SER A 95 14.74 -0.42 -17.13
C SER A 95 15.56 -1.66 -16.74
N GLY A 96 14.87 -2.78 -16.47
CA GLY A 96 15.51 -4.02 -16.04
C GLY A 96 15.93 -4.08 -14.57
N SER A 97 15.85 -2.99 -13.81
CA SER A 97 16.20 -3.01 -12.38
C SER A 97 15.20 -3.81 -11.55
N VAL A 98 15.70 -4.47 -10.49
CA VAL A 98 14.90 -5.26 -9.55
C VAL A 98 15.42 -5.07 -8.14
N ILE A 99 14.51 -4.88 -7.18
CA ILE A 99 14.82 -4.96 -5.75
C ILE A 99 14.27 -6.30 -5.26
N ASP A 100 15.14 -7.28 -5.04
CA ASP A 100 14.77 -8.65 -4.67
C ASP A 100 14.96 -8.87 -3.16
N GLY A 101 13.85 -9.02 -2.45
CA GLY A 101 13.84 -9.29 -1.01
C GLY A 101 14.27 -10.70 -0.65
N GLN A 102 14.34 -11.63 -1.63
CA GLN A 102 14.68 -13.03 -1.41
C GLN A 102 13.84 -13.68 -0.29
N GLY A 103 12.54 -13.36 -0.26
CA GLY A 103 11.58 -13.66 0.82
C GLY A 103 11.47 -15.12 1.19
N SER A 104 11.77 -16.05 0.27
CA SER A 104 11.75 -17.49 0.53
C SER A 104 12.58 -17.92 1.76
N ARG A 105 13.58 -17.14 2.13
CA ARG A 105 14.39 -17.39 3.33
C ARG A 105 13.62 -17.12 4.63
N TRP A 106 12.60 -16.27 4.59
CA TRP A 106 11.77 -15.88 5.74
C TRP A 106 10.40 -16.54 5.74
N TRP A 107 9.85 -16.93 4.58
CA TRP A 107 8.48 -17.45 4.49
C TRP A 107 8.29 -18.72 5.33
N ASP A 108 7.17 -18.78 6.03
CA ASP A 108 6.76 -19.87 6.91
C ASP A 108 5.22 -19.98 7.00
N GLY A 109 4.49 -19.31 6.10
CA GLY A 109 3.03 -19.25 6.09
C GLY A 109 2.40 -18.40 7.20
N LYS A 110 3.18 -17.81 8.12
CA LYS A 110 2.66 -17.10 9.28
C LYS A 110 2.67 -15.57 9.13
N GLY A 111 3.46 -15.04 8.20
CA GLY A 111 3.59 -13.60 8.02
C GLY A 111 4.02 -12.88 9.30
N THR A 112 3.20 -11.95 9.77
CA THR A 112 3.38 -11.24 11.05
C THR A 112 2.66 -11.90 12.23
N ASN A 113 1.94 -12.99 11.99
CA ASN A 113 1.15 -13.70 13.01
C ASN A 113 1.97 -14.75 13.79
N GLY A 114 3.27 -14.58 13.87
CA GLY A 114 4.20 -15.46 14.56
C GLY A 114 5.28 -16.06 13.66
N GLY A 115 6.00 -17.08 14.15
CA GLY A 115 7.13 -17.70 13.44
C GLY A 115 8.34 -16.78 13.33
N LYS A 116 9.03 -16.84 12.19
CA LYS A 116 10.21 -16.00 11.94
C LYS A 116 9.87 -14.51 11.95
N THR A 117 10.74 -13.69 12.55
CA THR A 117 10.63 -12.23 12.41
C THR A 117 11.07 -11.82 11.00
N LYS A 118 10.17 -11.20 10.26
CA LYS A 118 10.35 -10.86 8.84
C LYS A 118 10.51 -9.35 8.67
N PRO A 119 11.53 -8.88 7.90
CA PRO A 119 11.69 -7.47 7.66
C PRO A 119 10.59 -6.94 6.73
N LYS A 120 9.93 -5.84 7.11
CA LYS A 120 9.12 -5.05 6.18
C LYS A 120 10.00 -4.52 5.07
N PHE A 121 9.44 -4.32 3.89
CA PHE A 121 10.28 -4.09 2.72
C PHE A 121 10.63 -2.61 2.53
N PHE A 122 9.70 -1.79 2.09
CA PHE A 122 9.96 -0.43 1.64
C PHE A 122 9.14 0.58 2.46
N TYR A 123 9.81 1.41 3.23
CA TYR A 123 9.18 2.53 3.92
C TYR A 123 9.23 3.79 3.05
N ALA A 124 8.08 4.24 2.60
CA ALA A 124 7.84 5.54 2.00
C ALA A 124 7.24 6.47 3.06
N HIS A 125 8.01 6.74 4.11
CA HIS A 125 7.57 7.49 5.27
C HIS A 125 7.99 8.95 5.19
N LYS A 126 7.08 9.88 5.52
CA LYS A 126 7.36 11.33 5.51
C LYS A 126 7.91 11.79 4.16
N MET A 127 7.36 11.25 3.09
CA MET A 127 7.60 11.72 1.73
C MET A 127 6.55 12.77 1.39
N THR A 128 6.99 13.99 1.07
CA THR A 128 6.10 15.08 0.69
C THR A 128 6.36 15.54 -0.74
N ASN A 129 5.30 15.87 -1.50
CA ASN A 129 5.39 16.34 -2.88
C ASN A 129 6.28 15.45 -3.78
N SER A 130 6.22 14.13 -3.58
CA SER A 130 7.23 13.18 -4.06
C SER A 130 6.65 12.17 -5.06
N LYS A 131 7.54 11.42 -5.70
CA LYS A 131 7.15 10.39 -6.68
C LYS A 131 7.96 9.11 -6.50
N ILE A 132 7.30 7.95 -6.69
CA ILE A 132 7.94 6.64 -6.83
C ILE A 132 7.47 6.06 -8.16
N GLN A 133 8.39 5.73 -9.05
CA GLN A 133 8.06 5.38 -10.44
C GLN A 133 8.81 4.12 -10.89
N ASN A 134 8.08 3.21 -11.54
CA ASN A 134 8.65 2.04 -12.23
C ASN A 134 9.53 1.12 -11.33
N ILE A 135 9.35 1.17 -10.04
CA ILE A 135 10.06 0.27 -9.11
C ILE A 135 9.52 -1.14 -9.30
N LYS A 136 10.44 -2.10 -9.46
CA LYS A 136 10.12 -3.54 -9.48
C LYS A 136 10.64 -4.21 -8.22
N ILE A 137 9.74 -4.73 -7.40
CA ILE A 137 10.02 -5.50 -6.19
C ILE A 137 9.70 -6.96 -6.45
N LYS A 138 10.59 -7.86 -6.00
CA LYS A 138 10.36 -9.30 -6.02
C LYS A 138 10.54 -9.90 -4.63
N ASN A 139 9.81 -10.97 -4.36
CA ASN A 139 10.00 -11.85 -3.23
C ASN A 139 10.09 -11.09 -1.90
N SER A 140 9.10 -10.25 -1.60
CA SER A 140 9.04 -9.57 -0.30
C SER A 140 8.89 -10.59 0.84
N PRO A 141 9.65 -10.46 1.94
CA PRO A 141 9.47 -11.32 3.12
C PRO A 141 8.09 -11.18 3.78
N VAL A 142 7.54 -9.97 3.80
CA VAL A 142 6.25 -9.62 4.40
C VAL A 142 5.74 -8.33 3.74
N GLN A 143 5.03 -7.41 4.39
CA GLN A 143 4.47 -6.18 3.78
C GLN A 143 5.49 -5.45 2.89
N VAL A 144 5.03 -5.01 1.73
CA VAL A 144 5.88 -4.43 0.68
C VAL A 144 6.07 -2.93 0.87
N PHE A 145 5.09 -2.11 0.53
CA PHE A 145 5.16 -0.67 0.74
C PHE A 145 4.39 -0.27 2.00
N SER A 146 5.08 0.33 2.95
CA SER A 146 4.47 1.10 4.03
C SER A 146 4.53 2.58 3.68
N VAL A 147 3.38 3.19 3.43
CA VAL A 147 3.22 4.62 3.16
C VAL A 147 2.64 5.26 4.40
N ASN A 148 3.45 5.99 5.15
CA ASN A 148 3.03 6.58 6.42
C ASN A 148 3.52 8.02 6.57
N ASP A 149 2.69 8.88 7.13
CA ASP A 149 2.97 10.32 7.26
C ASP A 149 3.37 11.00 5.93
N ALA A 150 2.94 10.45 4.79
CA ALA A 150 3.23 10.98 3.46
C ALA A 150 2.15 11.96 3.01
N GLN A 151 2.57 12.97 2.23
CA GLN A 151 1.66 13.98 1.70
C GLN A 151 1.97 14.27 0.23
N GLN A 152 0.94 14.29 -0.63
CA GLN A 152 1.10 14.54 -2.08
C GLN A 152 2.14 13.60 -2.70
N LEU A 153 2.00 12.28 -2.46
CA LEU A 153 2.87 11.25 -3.01
C LEU A 153 2.20 10.52 -4.16
N THR A 154 2.86 10.49 -5.31
CA THR A 154 2.44 9.68 -6.46
C THR A 154 3.30 8.44 -6.60
N ILE A 155 2.68 7.26 -6.67
CA ILE A 155 3.32 5.96 -6.92
C ILE A 155 2.77 5.43 -8.25
N SER A 156 3.61 5.28 -9.25
CA SER A 156 3.17 4.91 -10.61
C SER A 156 4.01 3.82 -11.27
N GLY A 157 3.36 2.93 -12.01
CA GLY A 157 4.03 1.88 -12.79
C GLY A 157 4.84 0.87 -11.95
N VAL A 158 4.54 0.74 -10.68
CA VAL A 158 5.23 -0.18 -9.77
C VAL A 158 4.82 -1.62 -10.07
N THR A 159 5.79 -2.54 -10.02
CA THR A 159 5.54 -3.99 -10.09
C THR A 159 5.94 -4.64 -8.78
N VAL A 160 5.04 -5.44 -8.21
CA VAL A 160 5.33 -6.35 -7.08
C VAL A 160 5.08 -7.77 -7.55
N ASP A 161 6.13 -8.56 -7.62
CA ASP A 161 6.06 -9.97 -8.01
C ASP A 161 6.44 -10.85 -6.82
N ASN A 162 5.43 -11.27 -6.09
CA ASN A 162 5.57 -12.21 -4.96
C ASN A 162 5.02 -13.61 -5.32
N SER A 163 4.85 -13.92 -6.60
CA SER A 163 4.27 -15.18 -7.08
C SER A 163 4.99 -16.43 -6.57
N ALA A 164 6.30 -16.35 -6.33
CA ALA A 164 7.06 -17.44 -5.70
C ALA A 164 6.62 -17.74 -4.25
N GLY A 165 5.88 -16.82 -3.63
CA GLY A 165 5.27 -16.96 -2.30
C GLY A 165 3.90 -17.62 -2.29
N ASP A 166 3.36 -18.03 -3.45
CA ASP A 166 2.10 -18.76 -3.51
C ASP A 166 2.23 -20.18 -2.95
N GLY A 167 1.17 -20.64 -2.28
CA GLY A 167 1.08 -21.95 -1.68
C GLY A 167 1.17 -21.99 -0.17
N GLU A 168 0.95 -23.15 0.41
CA GLU A 168 0.99 -23.35 1.86
C GLU A 168 2.40 -23.14 2.43
N ASN A 169 2.46 -22.63 3.64
CA ASN A 169 3.69 -22.38 4.38
C ASN A 169 4.71 -21.46 3.69
N LYS A 170 4.24 -20.62 2.76
CA LYS A 170 5.07 -19.66 2.05
C LYS A 170 4.75 -18.20 2.43
N GLY A 171 4.55 -17.32 1.44
CA GLY A 171 4.25 -15.91 1.65
C GLY A 171 2.91 -15.70 2.37
N HIS A 172 2.90 -14.78 3.33
CA HIS A 172 1.71 -14.38 4.08
C HIS A 172 1.89 -12.96 4.62
N ASN A 173 0.82 -12.17 4.74
CA ASN A 173 0.85 -10.73 5.05
C ASN A 173 1.82 -9.95 4.13
N THR A 174 1.77 -10.25 2.85
CA THR A 174 2.58 -9.58 1.83
C THR A 174 1.80 -8.46 1.16
N ASP A 175 1.07 -7.68 1.95
CA ASP A 175 0.30 -6.51 1.53
C ASP A 175 1.16 -5.63 0.60
N ALA A 176 0.64 -5.28 -0.59
CA ALA A 176 1.46 -4.53 -1.52
C ALA A 176 1.57 -3.05 -1.11
N PHE A 177 0.49 -2.45 -0.64
CA PHE A 177 0.49 -1.09 -0.14
C PHE A 177 -0.30 -0.99 1.16
N ASP A 178 0.38 -0.70 2.26
CA ASP A 178 -0.21 -0.28 3.54
C ASP A 178 -0.13 1.24 3.66
N ILE A 179 -1.28 1.91 3.75
CA ILE A 179 -1.35 3.37 3.84
C ILE A 179 -1.92 3.77 5.19
N GLY A 180 -1.19 4.60 5.93
CA GLY A 180 -1.61 5.17 7.21
C GLY A 180 -1.19 6.62 7.37
N SER A 181 -1.97 7.42 8.10
CA SER A 181 -1.67 8.82 8.47
C SER A 181 -1.17 9.67 7.29
N SER A 182 -1.71 9.46 6.10
CA SER A 182 -1.22 10.06 4.85
C SER A 182 -2.33 10.79 4.11
N SER A 183 -1.98 11.78 3.29
CA SER A 183 -2.96 12.54 2.51
C SER A 183 -2.47 12.87 1.09
N GLY A 184 -3.42 12.96 0.14
CA GLY A 184 -3.08 13.26 -1.26
C GLY A 184 -2.25 12.16 -1.93
N ILE A 185 -2.55 10.89 -1.66
CA ILE A 185 -1.80 9.76 -2.20
C ILE A 185 -2.44 9.28 -3.51
N THR A 186 -1.63 9.13 -4.54
CA THR A 186 -2.07 8.54 -5.81
C THR A 186 -1.25 7.31 -6.13
N ILE A 187 -1.92 6.15 -6.31
CA ILE A 187 -1.33 4.92 -6.83
C ILE A 187 -1.96 4.64 -8.19
N THR A 188 -1.16 4.53 -9.23
CA THR A 188 -1.68 4.32 -10.58
C THR A 188 -0.83 3.34 -11.40
N GLY A 189 -1.52 2.49 -12.18
CA GLY A 189 -0.85 1.55 -13.10
C GLY A 189 0.07 0.55 -12.41
N ALA A 190 -0.19 0.19 -11.17
CA ALA A 190 0.58 -0.84 -10.47
C ALA A 190 0.20 -2.25 -10.98
N ASN A 191 1.19 -3.15 -11.03
CA ASN A 191 1.01 -4.56 -11.37
C ASN A 191 1.49 -5.42 -10.19
N ILE A 192 0.54 -6.06 -9.51
CA ILE A 192 0.75 -6.68 -8.21
C ILE A 192 0.37 -8.16 -8.26
N HIS A 193 1.26 -9.02 -7.75
CA HIS A 193 0.97 -10.39 -7.37
C HIS A 193 1.47 -10.61 -5.94
N ASN A 194 0.56 -10.86 -5.01
CA ASN A 194 0.87 -10.98 -3.58
C ASN A 194 -0.08 -11.95 -2.86
N GLN A 195 0.09 -12.16 -1.55
CA GLN A 195 -0.68 -13.12 -0.75
C GLN A 195 -1.51 -12.44 0.36
N ASP A 196 -1.67 -11.10 0.33
CA ASP A 196 -2.55 -10.36 1.24
C ASP A 196 -3.18 -9.16 0.54
N ASP A 197 -3.63 -8.11 1.24
CA ASP A 197 -4.28 -6.96 0.61
C ASP A 197 -3.41 -6.36 -0.52
N CYS A 198 -3.99 -6.14 -1.69
CA CYS A 198 -3.31 -5.38 -2.75
C CYS A 198 -3.12 -3.93 -2.29
N VAL A 199 -4.14 -3.37 -1.65
CA VAL A 199 -4.07 -2.09 -0.97
C VAL A 199 -4.85 -2.20 0.33
N ALA A 200 -4.24 -1.75 1.43
CA ALA A 200 -4.87 -1.62 2.75
C ALA A 200 -4.74 -0.17 3.24
N ILE A 201 -5.86 0.55 3.31
CA ILE A 201 -5.89 1.94 3.80
C ILE A 201 -6.41 1.94 5.23
N ASN A 202 -5.50 2.15 6.18
CA ASN A 202 -5.82 2.08 7.62
C ASN A 202 -6.24 3.44 8.18
N SER A 203 -5.68 4.53 7.65
CA SER A 203 -6.04 5.92 7.95
C SER A 203 -5.51 6.86 6.87
N GLY A 204 -6.07 8.06 6.81
CA GLY A 204 -5.66 9.10 5.88
C GLY A 204 -6.79 9.65 5.02
N SER A 205 -6.45 10.60 4.15
CA SER A 205 -7.42 11.30 3.31
C SER A 205 -6.94 11.52 1.87
N ASP A 206 -7.90 11.73 0.96
CA ASP A 206 -7.62 12.05 -0.45
C ASP A 206 -6.70 11.04 -1.12
N ILE A 207 -7.08 9.75 -1.06
CA ILE A 207 -6.29 8.65 -1.61
C ILE A 207 -6.97 8.10 -2.86
N THR A 208 -6.23 8.05 -3.98
CA THR A 208 -6.72 7.49 -5.24
C THR A 208 -5.87 6.30 -5.68
N VAL A 209 -6.51 5.18 -5.95
CA VAL A 209 -5.91 3.98 -6.54
C VAL A 209 -6.60 3.71 -7.87
N SER A 210 -5.84 3.77 -8.98
CA SER A 210 -6.46 3.69 -10.31
C SER A 210 -5.67 2.87 -11.31
N GLY A 211 -6.38 2.21 -12.23
CA GLY A 211 -5.78 1.51 -13.37
C GLY A 211 -4.76 0.43 -12.98
N SER A 212 -4.84 -0.08 -11.77
CA SER A 212 -3.91 -1.08 -11.25
C SER A 212 -4.45 -2.49 -11.44
N THR A 213 -3.54 -3.46 -11.55
CA THR A 213 -3.87 -4.90 -11.63
C THR A 213 -3.35 -5.61 -10.40
N CYS A 214 -4.25 -6.31 -9.70
CA CYS A 214 -3.94 -7.11 -8.52
C CYS A 214 -4.26 -8.58 -8.81
N THR A 215 -3.33 -9.47 -8.53
CA THR A 215 -3.49 -10.91 -8.70
C THR A 215 -3.19 -11.62 -7.39
N GLY A 216 -4.03 -12.58 -7.01
CA GLY A 216 -3.93 -13.24 -5.71
C GLY A 216 -4.43 -12.35 -4.58
N GLY A 217 -3.97 -12.62 -3.37
CA GLY A 217 -4.17 -11.78 -2.18
C GLY A 217 -5.61 -11.58 -1.73
N HIS A 218 -5.88 -10.42 -1.12
CA HIS A 218 -7.13 -10.14 -0.42
C HIS A 218 -7.92 -8.94 -0.97
N GLY A 219 -7.55 -8.41 -2.14
CA GLY A 219 -8.29 -7.38 -2.88
C GLY A 219 -7.99 -5.93 -2.48
N LEU A 220 -8.96 -5.05 -2.70
CA LEU A 220 -8.85 -3.60 -2.48
C LEU A 220 -9.56 -3.23 -1.17
N SER A 221 -8.79 -2.91 -0.13
CA SER A 221 -9.29 -2.80 1.22
C SER A 221 -9.17 -1.39 1.81
N ILE A 222 -10.26 -0.94 2.45
CA ILE A 222 -10.23 0.04 3.53
C ILE A 222 -10.04 -0.75 4.83
N GLY A 223 -8.99 -0.41 5.56
CA GLY A 223 -8.79 -0.98 6.89
C GLY A 223 -7.78 -2.14 6.98
N SER A 224 -7.69 -2.70 8.16
CA SER A 224 -8.66 -2.49 9.26
C SER A 224 -8.56 -1.07 9.84
N VAL A 225 -9.72 -0.41 10.03
CA VAL A 225 -9.81 0.90 10.67
C VAL A 225 -10.17 0.73 12.13
N GLY A 226 -9.36 1.28 13.01
CA GLY A 226 -9.48 1.14 14.46
C GLY A 226 -8.23 0.59 15.14
N GLY A 227 -8.07 0.85 16.45
CA GLY A 227 -6.97 0.36 17.26
C GLY A 227 -5.60 0.99 16.98
N ARG A 228 -5.56 2.17 16.35
CA ARG A 228 -4.38 3.00 16.12
C ARG A 228 -4.58 4.40 16.68
N ASP A 229 -3.55 5.22 16.65
CA ASP A 229 -3.64 6.64 17.04
C ASP A 229 -4.51 7.44 16.07
N ASP A 230 -4.39 7.18 14.76
CA ASP A 230 -5.26 7.72 13.72
C ASP A 230 -6.13 6.60 13.15
N ASN A 231 -7.44 6.77 13.26
CA ASN A 231 -8.47 5.84 12.80
C ASN A 231 -9.48 6.52 11.86
N THR A 232 -9.05 7.53 11.13
CA THR A 232 -9.90 8.24 10.17
C THR A 232 -9.49 7.94 8.75
N VAL A 233 -10.44 7.51 7.93
CA VAL A 233 -10.30 7.33 6.48
C VAL A 233 -11.35 8.18 5.77
N SER A 234 -10.92 9.06 4.84
CA SER A 234 -11.86 9.90 4.08
C SER A 234 -11.39 10.18 2.65
N GLY A 235 -12.34 10.37 1.73
CA GLY A 235 -12.03 10.78 0.36
C GLY A 235 -11.23 9.75 -0.43
N VAL A 236 -11.53 8.45 -0.29
CA VAL A 236 -10.81 7.38 -0.97
C VAL A 236 -11.50 6.97 -2.26
N LYS A 237 -10.73 6.78 -3.32
CA LYS A 237 -11.23 6.36 -4.64
C LYS A 237 -10.45 5.16 -5.18
N PHE A 238 -11.15 4.06 -5.47
CA PHE A 238 -10.64 2.93 -6.24
C PHE A 238 -11.30 2.94 -7.61
N LEU A 239 -10.53 3.28 -8.66
CA LEU A 239 -11.06 3.57 -9.99
C LEU A 239 -10.46 2.66 -11.06
N ASN A 240 -11.31 1.94 -11.80
CA ASN A 240 -10.89 1.17 -12.98
C ASN A 240 -9.74 0.19 -12.70
N ASN A 241 -9.71 -0.43 -11.53
CA ASN A 241 -8.72 -1.43 -11.19
C ASN A 241 -9.19 -2.82 -11.62
N LYS A 242 -8.24 -3.72 -11.86
CA LYS A 242 -8.47 -5.11 -12.15
C LYS A 242 -8.00 -5.98 -10.99
N VAL A 243 -8.85 -6.88 -10.48
CA VAL A 243 -8.48 -7.84 -9.42
C VAL A 243 -8.80 -9.25 -9.89
N THR A 244 -7.83 -10.16 -9.81
CA THR A 244 -8.01 -11.53 -10.29
C THR A 244 -7.52 -12.54 -9.26
N ASN A 245 -8.29 -13.65 -9.12
CA ASN A 245 -7.92 -14.79 -8.28
C ASN A 245 -7.61 -14.38 -6.83
N SER A 246 -8.40 -13.47 -6.29
CA SER A 246 -8.23 -12.92 -4.93
C SER A 246 -9.22 -13.55 -3.95
N GLN A 247 -8.85 -13.56 -2.67
CA GLN A 247 -9.76 -14.03 -1.63
C GLN A 247 -10.97 -13.11 -1.48
N ASN A 248 -10.73 -11.79 -1.42
CA ASN A 248 -11.77 -10.77 -1.39
C ASN A 248 -11.63 -9.83 -2.60
N GLY A 249 -12.74 -9.18 -2.96
CA GLY A 249 -12.76 -8.19 -4.02
C GLY A 249 -12.66 -6.76 -3.49
N LEU A 250 -13.80 -6.14 -3.20
CA LEU A 250 -13.92 -4.79 -2.64
C LEU A 250 -14.25 -4.91 -1.15
N ARG A 251 -13.46 -4.28 -0.30
CA ARG A 251 -13.52 -4.57 1.13
C ARG A 251 -13.45 -3.31 2.01
N ILE A 252 -14.33 -3.24 3.02
CA ILE A 252 -14.23 -2.29 4.14
C ILE A 252 -14.33 -3.09 5.43
N LYS A 253 -13.31 -3.00 6.29
CA LYS A 253 -13.24 -3.71 7.57
C LYS A 253 -12.91 -2.74 8.70
N THR A 254 -13.78 -2.66 9.72
CA THR A 254 -13.51 -1.86 10.92
C THR A 254 -13.40 -2.76 12.15
N VAL A 255 -12.48 -2.41 13.05
CA VAL A 255 -12.13 -3.23 14.21
C VAL A 255 -13.27 -3.20 15.22
N TYR A 256 -13.64 -4.38 15.73
CA TYR A 256 -14.65 -4.53 16.78
C TYR A 256 -14.32 -3.69 18.01
N GLY A 257 -15.29 -2.95 18.53
CA GLY A 257 -15.15 -2.12 19.73
C GLY A 257 -14.27 -0.87 19.56
N ALA A 258 -13.66 -0.65 18.38
CA ALA A 258 -12.84 0.53 18.14
C ALA A 258 -13.66 1.78 17.87
N THR A 259 -12.99 2.93 17.91
CA THR A 259 -13.53 4.24 17.51
C THR A 259 -12.75 4.79 16.33
N GLY A 260 -13.41 5.55 15.47
CA GLY A 260 -12.83 6.13 14.26
C GLY A 260 -13.88 6.59 13.27
N LYS A 261 -13.54 6.69 12.00
CA LYS A 261 -14.46 7.09 10.93
C LYS A 261 -14.01 6.57 9.57
N VAL A 262 -14.94 6.11 8.76
CA VAL A 262 -14.77 5.89 7.32
C VAL A 262 -15.80 6.75 6.58
N SER A 263 -15.35 7.64 5.69
CA SER A 263 -16.25 8.51 4.93
C SER A 263 -15.79 8.74 3.49
N ASP A 264 -16.76 8.97 2.62
CA ASP A 264 -16.52 9.41 1.24
C ASP A 264 -15.62 8.45 0.47
N VAL A 265 -15.99 7.16 0.47
CA VAL A 265 -15.28 6.09 -0.24
C VAL A 265 -15.99 5.78 -1.55
N THR A 266 -15.26 5.74 -2.65
CA THR A 266 -15.76 5.39 -3.98
C THR A 266 -15.05 4.18 -4.54
N TYR A 267 -15.80 3.16 -4.93
CA TYR A 267 -15.35 2.09 -5.82
C TYR A 267 -16.10 2.23 -7.14
N SER A 268 -15.41 2.57 -8.21
CA SER A 268 -16.04 2.83 -9.52
C SER A 268 -15.30 2.17 -10.67
N GLY A 269 -16.04 1.47 -11.54
CA GLY A 269 -15.50 0.89 -12.77
C GLY A 269 -14.50 -0.25 -12.57
N ASN A 270 -14.41 -0.84 -11.37
CA ASN A 270 -13.47 -1.93 -11.11
C ASN A 270 -13.98 -3.25 -11.71
N THR A 271 -13.07 -4.05 -12.24
CA THR A 271 -13.37 -5.37 -12.83
C THR A 271 -12.65 -6.46 -12.05
N LEU A 272 -13.42 -7.34 -11.44
CA LEU A 272 -12.91 -8.40 -10.57
C LEU A 272 -13.37 -9.78 -11.06
N SER A 273 -12.50 -10.79 -11.00
CA SER A 273 -12.82 -12.16 -11.40
C SER A 273 -12.09 -13.18 -10.54
N GLY A 274 -12.71 -14.36 -10.37
CA GLY A 274 -12.13 -15.44 -9.58
C GLY A 274 -12.06 -15.12 -8.08
N ILE A 275 -13.00 -14.34 -7.56
CA ILE A 275 -13.03 -13.99 -6.14
C ILE A 275 -13.55 -15.17 -5.33
N SER A 276 -12.74 -15.69 -4.39
CA SER A 276 -12.99 -16.97 -3.76
C SER A 276 -13.79 -16.91 -2.45
N LYS A 277 -13.80 -15.77 -1.73
CA LYS A 277 -14.51 -15.63 -0.44
C LYS A 277 -15.63 -14.61 -0.51
N TYR A 278 -15.33 -13.33 -0.70
CA TYR A 278 -16.33 -12.27 -0.78
C TYR A 278 -16.08 -11.36 -1.98
N GLY A 279 -17.08 -11.21 -2.85
CA GLY A 279 -17.04 -10.24 -3.96
C GLY A 279 -16.99 -8.81 -3.43
N VAL A 280 -17.94 -8.49 -2.55
CA VAL A 280 -17.94 -7.26 -1.75
C VAL A 280 -18.12 -7.63 -0.28
N VAL A 281 -17.32 -7.07 0.60
CA VAL A 281 -17.48 -7.26 2.05
C VAL A 281 -17.33 -5.92 2.78
N ILE A 282 -18.33 -5.60 3.62
CA ILE A 282 -18.34 -4.44 4.51
C ILE A 282 -18.70 -4.95 5.89
N GLU A 283 -17.75 -4.88 6.82
CA GLU A 283 -17.89 -5.49 8.14
C GLU A 283 -17.38 -4.56 9.26
N GLN A 284 -18.15 -4.43 10.36
CA GLN A 284 -17.80 -3.62 11.54
C GLN A 284 -17.53 -4.49 12.78
N ASP A 285 -17.06 -5.69 12.57
CA ASP A 285 -16.80 -6.68 13.61
C ASP A 285 -15.46 -7.39 13.47
N TYR A 286 -14.52 -6.77 12.75
CA TYR A 286 -13.24 -7.37 12.40
C TYR A 286 -12.33 -7.56 13.62
N GLU A 287 -11.81 -8.78 13.79
CA GLU A 287 -10.73 -9.13 14.71
C GLU A 287 -9.71 -10.01 13.99
N ASN A 288 -8.68 -9.41 13.41
CA ASN A 288 -7.54 -10.08 12.78
C ASN A 288 -7.91 -11.37 11.98
N GLY A 289 -8.89 -11.26 11.09
CA GLY A 289 -9.37 -12.38 10.25
C GLY A 289 -10.41 -13.29 10.87
N SER A 290 -10.76 -13.09 12.13
CA SER A 290 -11.80 -13.83 12.85
C SER A 290 -12.91 -12.88 13.30
N PRO A 291 -13.87 -12.51 12.42
CA PRO A 291 -14.94 -11.58 12.76
C PRO A 291 -15.80 -12.11 13.92
N THR A 292 -16.25 -11.23 14.80
CA THR A 292 -17.01 -11.60 15.99
C THR A 292 -18.46 -12.00 15.68
N GLY A 293 -18.97 -11.64 14.52
CA GLY A 293 -20.39 -11.74 14.15
C GLY A 293 -21.29 -10.68 14.81
N LYS A 294 -20.71 -9.72 15.56
CA LYS A 294 -21.42 -8.67 16.29
C LYS A 294 -20.82 -7.31 15.92
N PRO A 295 -21.40 -6.59 14.96
CA PRO A 295 -20.87 -5.30 14.53
C PRO A 295 -20.99 -4.25 15.62
N THR A 296 -20.03 -3.32 15.68
CA THR A 296 -20.04 -2.18 16.61
C THR A 296 -20.08 -0.85 15.86
N ASN A 297 -20.69 0.18 16.46
CA ASN A 297 -20.96 1.46 15.82
C ASN A 297 -19.88 2.53 16.04
N GLY A 298 -18.78 2.20 16.70
CA GLY A 298 -17.73 3.17 17.03
C GLY A 298 -16.94 3.68 15.82
N VAL A 299 -16.98 2.98 14.68
CA VAL A 299 -16.39 3.43 13.41
C VAL A 299 -17.48 3.51 12.34
N PRO A 300 -18.25 4.59 12.25
CA PRO A 300 -19.29 4.73 11.23
C PRO A 300 -18.71 4.74 9.82
N ILE A 301 -19.48 4.18 8.86
CA ILE A 301 -19.15 4.13 7.43
C ILE A 301 -20.18 4.95 6.66
N THR A 302 -19.77 6.13 6.18
CA THR A 302 -20.69 7.11 5.58
C THR A 302 -20.24 7.52 4.17
N GLY A 303 -21.16 7.86 3.28
CA GLY A 303 -20.82 8.38 1.96
C GLY A 303 -20.17 7.36 1.03
N LEU A 304 -20.52 6.07 1.15
CA LEU A 304 -19.98 5.03 0.27
C LEU A 304 -20.67 5.07 -1.10
N VAL A 305 -19.88 5.18 -2.16
CA VAL A 305 -20.32 5.07 -3.55
C VAL A 305 -19.74 3.78 -4.17
N MET A 306 -20.64 2.91 -4.61
CA MET A 306 -20.32 1.68 -5.34
C MET A 306 -20.99 1.75 -6.70
N GLU A 307 -20.23 1.96 -7.76
CA GLU A 307 -20.84 2.14 -9.08
C GLU A 307 -20.05 1.48 -10.22
N LYS A 308 -20.80 0.89 -11.15
CA LYS A 308 -20.24 0.33 -12.39
C LYS A 308 -19.13 -0.70 -12.16
N ASN A 309 -19.13 -1.40 -11.02
CA ASN A 309 -18.17 -2.48 -10.76
C ASN A 309 -18.72 -3.80 -11.33
N THR A 310 -17.84 -4.58 -11.94
CA THR A 310 -18.12 -5.94 -12.40
C THR A 310 -17.33 -6.92 -11.54
N VAL A 311 -18.03 -7.81 -10.81
CA VAL A 311 -17.40 -8.71 -9.83
C VAL A 311 -17.85 -10.15 -10.11
N GLY A 312 -16.93 -10.97 -10.55
CA GLY A 312 -17.10 -12.42 -10.73
C GLY A 312 -16.59 -13.19 -9.52
N VAL A 313 -17.51 -13.81 -8.79
CA VAL A 313 -17.24 -14.62 -7.60
C VAL A 313 -17.28 -16.10 -7.95
N THR A 314 -16.44 -16.92 -7.34
CA THR A 314 -16.49 -18.38 -7.53
C THR A 314 -17.75 -18.98 -6.88
N SER A 315 -18.18 -20.15 -7.29
CA SER A 315 -19.38 -20.79 -6.75
C SER A 315 -19.35 -21.10 -5.24
N SER A 316 -18.15 -21.17 -4.66
CA SER A 316 -17.95 -21.34 -3.20
C SER A 316 -18.02 -20.03 -2.42
N GLY A 317 -17.74 -18.91 -3.06
CA GLY A 317 -17.71 -17.58 -2.43
C GLY A 317 -19.10 -16.96 -2.24
N THR A 318 -19.13 -15.80 -1.64
CA THR A 318 -20.32 -14.99 -1.38
C THR A 318 -20.27 -13.71 -2.20
N ASN A 319 -21.32 -13.37 -2.92
CA ASN A 319 -21.36 -12.19 -3.77
C ASN A 319 -21.17 -10.91 -2.96
N THR A 320 -22.03 -10.70 -1.99
CA THR A 320 -22.00 -9.52 -1.12
C THR A 320 -22.25 -9.93 0.32
N TYR A 321 -21.44 -9.41 1.24
CA TYR A 321 -21.62 -9.55 2.68
C TYR A 321 -21.53 -8.20 3.35
N ILE A 322 -22.59 -7.75 4.02
CA ILE A 322 -22.65 -6.47 4.71
C ILE A 322 -23.09 -6.70 6.15
N LEU A 323 -22.25 -6.32 7.10
CA LEU A 323 -22.53 -6.40 8.52
C LEU A 323 -22.24 -5.06 9.18
N CYS A 324 -23.26 -4.20 9.22
CA CYS A 324 -23.23 -2.90 9.88
C CYS A 324 -24.01 -2.93 11.19
N ALA A 325 -23.50 -2.25 12.20
CA ALA A 325 -24.26 -1.95 13.41
C ALA A 325 -25.42 -0.98 13.10
N SER A 326 -26.46 -1.02 13.89
CA SER A 326 -27.63 -0.15 13.70
C SER A 326 -27.24 1.32 13.62
N GLY A 327 -27.62 2.00 12.54
CA GLY A 327 -27.35 3.41 12.29
C GLY A 327 -25.89 3.79 11.98
N ALA A 328 -24.97 2.85 11.98
CA ALA A 328 -23.54 3.13 11.75
C ALA A 328 -23.16 3.26 10.28
N CYS A 329 -23.97 2.74 9.37
CA CYS A 329 -23.78 2.87 7.92
C CYS A 329 -24.84 3.80 7.34
N SER A 330 -24.45 4.82 6.57
CA SER A 330 -25.40 5.81 6.05
C SER A 330 -24.89 6.51 4.78
N ASN A 331 -25.81 7.14 4.04
CA ASN A 331 -25.50 7.90 2.82
C ASN A 331 -24.76 7.09 1.77
N TRP A 332 -25.16 5.84 1.55
CA TRP A 332 -24.58 4.99 0.52
C TRP A 332 -25.34 5.13 -0.81
N LYS A 333 -24.61 4.97 -1.90
CA LYS A 333 -25.15 4.91 -3.26
C LYS A 333 -24.57 3.73 -4.00
N TRP A 334 -25.41 2.78 -4.39
CA TRP A 334 -25.05 1.66 -5.23
C TRP A 334 -25.79 1.70 -6.55
N SER A 335 -25.08 1.72 -7.67
CA SER A 335 -25.71 1.80 -8.99
C SER A 335 -24.85 1.13 -10.08
N GLY A 336 -25.51 0.40 -10.99
CA GLY A 336 -24.84 -0.17 -12.15
C GLY A 336 -23.77 -1.22 -11.86
N ASN A 337 -23.78 -1.83 -10.66
CA ASN A 337 -22.86 -2.92 -10.33
C ASN A 337 -23.41 -4.26 -10.83
N SER A 338 -22.52 -5.12 -11.32
CA SER A 338 -22.80 -6.52 -11.66
C SER A 338 -21.96 -7.44 -10.78
N ILE A 339 -22.59 -8.10 -9.80
CA ILE A 339 -21.91 -9.00 -8.87
C ILE A 339 -22.58 -10.37 -8.98
N SER A 340 -21.82 -11.40 -9.40
CA SER A 340 -22.39 -12.69 -9.74
C SER A 340 -21.44 -13.86 -9.54
N GLY A 341 -21.97 -15.10 -9.64
CA GLY A 341 -21.20 -16.35 -9.60
C GLY A 341 -21.19 -17.02 -8.23
N GLY A 342 -21.19 -16.25 -7.16
CA GLY A 342 -21.19 -16.76 -5.79
C GLY A 342 -22.58 -16.95 -5.18
N LYS A 343 -22.60 -17.25 -3.89
CA LYS A 343 -23.82 -17.43 -3.09
C LYS A 343 -24.35 -16.08 -2.61
N LYS A 344 -25.66 -16.00 -2.34
CA LYS A 344 -26.25 -14.90 -1.58
C LYS A 344 -25.96 -15.07 -0.08
N SER A 345 -25.69 -13.99 0.63
CA SER A 345 -25.56 -14.02 2.08
C SER A 345 -26.94 -13.92 2.75
N SER A 346 -27.19 -14.78 3.73
CA SER A 346 -28.36 -14.68 4.62
C SER A 346 -28.10 -13.90 5.91
N LYS A 347 -26.87 -13.40 6.11
CA LYS A 347 -26.41 -12.79 7.37
C LYS A 347 -26.18 -11.29 7.27
N CYS A 348 -26.64 -10.62 6.24
CA CYS A 348 -26.49 -9.17 6.10
C CYS A 348 -27.39 -8.40 7.05
N SER A 349 -26.85 -7.34 7.64
CA SER A 349 -27.59 -6.42 8.51
C SER A 349 -27.08 -4.99 8.42
N GLY A 350 -27.93 -4.03 8.83
CA GLY A 350 -27.58 -2.61 8.91
C GLY A 350 -27.34 -1.94 7.55
N ILE A 351 -27.87 -2.48 6.47
CA ILE A 351 -27.81 -1.85 5.14
C ILE A 351 -28.65 -0.58 5.14
N PRO A 352 -28.11 0.59 4.73
CA PRO A 352 -28.87 1.83 4.70
C PRO A 352 -30.06 1.76 3.76
N SER A 353 -31.23 2.19 4.22
CA SER A 353 -32.42 2.27 3.39
C SER A 353 -32.21 3.20 2.19
N GLY A 354 -32.76 2.83 1.03
CA GLY A 354 -32.64 3.62 -0.20
C GLY A 354 -31.24 3.65 -0.84
N SER A 355 -30.26 2.92 -0.30
CA SER A 355 -28.89 2.89 -0.84
C SER A 355 -28.76 2.18 -2.17
N GLY A 356 -29.67 1.26 -2.52
CA GLY A 356 -29.54 0.33 -3.63
C GLY A 356 -28.63 -0.87 -3.33
N ALA A 357 -28.02 -0.94 -2.15
CA ALA A 357 -27.20 -2.07 -1.74
C ALA A 357 -28.07 -3.29 -1.38
N SER A 358 -27.60 -4.47 -1.72
CA SER A 358 -28.27 -5.74 -1.40
C SER A 358 -27.27 -6.88 -1.25
N CYS A 359 -27.69 -7.96 -0.57
CA CYS A 359 -26.94 -9.22 -0.43
C CYS A 359 -27.54 -10.36 -1.22
#